data_9aa1f199882ca35498c91eb49f24ed73
#
_entry.id   9aa1f199882ca35498c91eb49f24ed73
#
_cell.length_a   1.000
_cell.length_b   1.000
_cell.length_c   1.000
_cell.angle_alpha   90.00
_cell.angle_beta   90.00
_cell.angle_gamma   90.00
#
_symmetry.space_group_name_H-M   'P 1'
#
loop_
_entity.id
_entity.type
_entity.pdbx_description
1 polymer ?
#
loop_
_entity_poly.entity_id
_entity_poly.type
_entity_poly.pdbx_seq_one_letter_code
_entity_poly.pdbx_strand_id
1 'polypeptide(L)'
;VLFRSDYLVVNHTEPDHAGSVERLLELNPGLKIIATGCAIGFLKEIVNGEFTAIPVKDNETMKIGNKTLRFLSVPNLHWPDTMYTYIEEEQILVTCDSFGSHYGFHDILLSKVTQWDDYVRATKYYFDNIIGPFKPFMSKALARVRELDLSMICTGHGPVIDDKISWMLDTYEEWCTVVNPNPKKTVIIPYVSAYGYTAQLAQKIAEGIKASGDIDVRCYDMVEADQAKVLEELGFADGILFGTPTIVGEALKPIWDLTTSIFAGTHGGKLASAFGSYGWSGEGVPHIIERLKQLRMRVADGFRVRFKPGEDNLIDALDRKSTRL
;
A
#
# COMPACT_ATOMS: atom_id res chain seq x y z
N VAL A 1 40.59 10.64 -2.42
CA VAL A 1 39.87 10.93 -3.67
C VAL A 1 38.90 12.05 -3.34
N LEU A 2 39.10 13.23 -3.91
CA LEU A 2 38.12 14.31 -3.84
C LEU A 2 36.93 13.87 -4.68
N PHE A 3 35.85 13.48 -4.02
CA PHE A 3 34.57 13.23 -4.66
C PHE A 3 34.07 14.55 -5.26
N ARG A 4 33.98 14.61 -6.57
CA ARG A 4 33.54 15.81 -7.28
C ARG A 4 32.41 15.43 -8.24
N SER A 5 31.20 15.74 -7.84
CA SER A 5 30.00 15.65 -8.67
C SER A 5 29.41 17.04 -8.82
N ASP A 6 28.96 17.40 -10.02
CA ASP A 6 28.29 18.67 -10.29
C ASP A 6 26.79 18.55 -10.00
N TYR A 7 26.23 17.33 -10.16
CA TYR A 7 24.80 17.05 -9.99
C TYR A 7 24.59 15.78 -9.17
N LEU A 8 23.50 15.78 -8.39
CA LEU A 8 22.92 14.63 -7.72
C LEU A 8 21.48 14.49 -8.17
N VAL A 9 21.13 13.39 -8.82
CA VAL A 9 19.74 13.07 -9.15
C VAL A 9 19.15 12.28 -8.00
N VAL A 10 18.06 12.77 -7.40
CA VAL A 10 17.33 12.10 -6.32
C VAL A 10 16.00 11.61 -6.87
N ASN A 11 15.92 10.31 -7.10
CA ASN A 11 14.72 9.66 -7.64
C ASN A 11 13.65 9.45 -6.57
N HIS A 12 14.04 9.38 -5.28
CA HIS A 12 13.18 9.09 -4.14
C HIS A 12 13.85 9.57 -2.85
N THR A 13 13.08 10.05 -1.88
CA THR A 13 13.60 10.72 -0.68
C THR A 13 13.44 9.91 0.61
N GLU A 14 13.09 8.63 0.55
CA GLU A 14 13.13 7.79 1.74
C GLU A 14 14.55 7.81 2.35
N PRO A 15 14.68 7.82 3.70
CA PRO A 15 15.99 8.06 4.35
C PRO A 15 17.10 7.07 4.00
N ASP A 16 16.78 5.83 3.61
CA ASP A 16 17.77 4.84 3.14
C ASP A 16 18.37 5.21 1.77
N HIS A 17 17.69 6.03 0.98
CA HIS A 17 18.19 6.59 -0.28
C HIS A 17 18.75 8.00 -0.11
N ALA A 18 18.06 8.86 0.64
CA ALA A 18 18.36 10.30 0.70
C ALA A 18 19.04 10.75 2.00
N GLY A 19 19.16 9.88 3.01
CA GLY A 19 19.69 10.27 4.33
C GLY A 19 21.14 10.76 4.35
N SER A 20 21.93 10.48 3.30
CA SER A 20 23.29 10.97 3.17
C SER A 20 23.43 12.28 2.36
N VAL A 21 22.33 12.84 1.87
CA VAL A 21 22.36 14.05 1.01
C VAL A 21 22.94 15.24 1.77
N GLU A 22 22.56 15.46 3.02
CA GLU A 22 23.13 16.51 3.87
C GLU A 22 24.66 16.38 3.93
N ARG A 23 25.18 15.19 4.19
CA ARG A 23 26.62 14.93 4.25
C ARG A 23 27.33 15.15 2.91
N LEU A 24 26.69 14.81 1.80
CA LEU A 24 27.24 15.08 0.47
C LEU A 24 27.34 16.59 0.18
N LEU A 25 26.35 17.37 0.60
CA LEU A 25 26.35 18.83 0.46
C LEU A 25 27.43 19.49 1.33
N GLU A 26 27.69 19.00 2.54
CA GLU A 26 28.81 19.45 3.37
C GLU A 26 30.17 19.21 2.68
N LEU A 27 30.33 18.04 2.05
CA LEU A 27 31.56 17.67 1.35
C LEU A 27 31.74 18.39 0.00
N ASN A 28 30.62 18.75 -0.64
CA ASN A 28 30.56 19.42 -1.92
C ASN A 28 29.43 20.48 -1.95
N PRO A 29 29.68 21.69 -1.38
CA PRO A 29 28.67 22.75 -1.33
C PRO A 29 28.21 23.28 -2.69
N GLY A 30 28.93 22.95 -3.77
CA GLY A 30 28.57 23.30 -5.15
C GLY A 30 27.65 22.28 -5.83
N LEU A 31 27.30 21.17 -5.15
CA LEU A 31 26.44 20.12 -5.68
C LEU A 31 25.03 20.64 -5.94
N LYS A 32 24.50 20.40 -7.14
CA LYS A 32 23.12 20.75 -7.50
C LYS A 32 22.24 19.51 -7.47
N ILE A 33 21.12 19.60 -6.81
CA ILE A 33 20.18 18.47 -6.68
C ILE A 33 19.12 18.56 -7.78
N ILE A 34 18.98 17.51 -8.56
CA ILE A 34 17.93 17.33 -9.57
C ILE A 34 16.87 16.39 -8.98
N ALA A 35 15.64 16.86 -8.84
CA ALA A 35 14.55 16.06 -8.24
C ALA A 35 13.18 16.60 -8.63
N THR A 36 12.12 15.85 -8.35
CA THR A 36 10.74 16.36 -8.48
C THR A 36 10.49 17.51 -7.49
N GLY A 37 9.51 18.36 -7.79
CA GLY A 37 9.12 19.42 -6.85
C GLY A 37 8.68 18.88 -5.47
N CYS A 38 8.07 17.68 -5.43
CA CYS A 38 7.70 17.00 -4.20
C CYS A 38 8.95 16.57 -3.42
N ALA A 39 9.90 15.91 -4.08
CA ALA A 39 11.17 15.49 -3.47
C ALA A 39 11.99 16.67 -2.92
N ILE A 40 12.02 17.79 -3.64
CA ILE A 40 12.67 19.02 -3.16
C ILE A 40 12.02 19.52 -1.87
N GLY A 41 10.69 19.46 -1.77
CA GLY A 41 9.98 19.78 -0.55
C GLY A 41 10.42 18.91 0.63
N PHE A 42 10.53 17.60 0.44
CA PHE A 42 10.98 16.67 1.47
C PHE A 42 12.48 16.84 1.82
N LEU A 43 13.32 17.06 0.81
CA LEU A 43 14.75 17.28 1.03
C LEU A 43 15.04 18.49 1.91
N LYS A 44 14.23 19.54 1.88
CA LYS A 44 14.36 20.69 2.80
C LYS A 44 14.24 20.28 4.26
N GLU A 45 13.37 19.31 4.56
CA GLU A 45 13.19 18.78 5.91
C GLU A 45 14.28 17.74 6.28
N ILE A 46 14.88 17.07 5.29
CA ILE A 46 15.94 16.08 5.50
C ILE A 46 17.29 16.75 5.69
N VAL A 47 17.63 17.71 4.83
CA VAL A 47 18.94 18.37 4.81
C VAL A 47 19.08 19.42 5.91
N ASN A 48 17.96 20.06 6.33
CA ASN A 48 17.95 21.15 7.33
C ASN A 48 18.92 22.30 7.03
N GLY A 49 19.19 22.56 5.76
CA GLY A 49 20.11 23.58 5.28
C GLY A 49 19.81 24.05 3.87
N GLU A 50 20.53 25.06 3.43
CA GLU A 50 20.37 25.61 2.07
C GLU A 50 21.09 24.72 1.04
N PHE A 51 20.45 24.49 -0.08
CA PHE A 51 21.03 23.79 -1.24
C PHE A 51 20.44 24.31 -2.55
N THR A 52 21.20 24.12 -3.64
CA THR A 52 20.74 24.45 -4.98
C THR A 52 19.94 23.28 -5.56
N ALA A 53 18.67 23.50 -5.88
CA ALA A 53 17.80 22.50 -6.48
C ALA A 53 17.39 22.88 -7.90
N ILE A 54 17.29 21.88 -8.76
CA ILE A 54 16.76 21.95 -10.12
C ILE A 54 15.50 21.07 -10.15
N PRO A 55 14.31 21.68 -10.06
CA PRO A 55 13.07 20.92 -10.15
C PRO A 55 12.85 20.41 -11.57
N VAL A 56 12.48 19.15 -11.71
CA VAL A 56 12.13 18.53 -12.99
C VAL A 56 10.68 18.07 -13.02
N LYS A 57 10.11 18.07 -14.23
CA LYS A 57 8.73 17.66 -14.49
C LYS A 57 8.70 16.32 -15.23
N ASP A 58 7.51 15.76 -15.31
CA ASP A 58 7.29 14.53 -16.05
C ASP A 58 7.66 14.69 -17.54
N ASN A 59 8.40 13.71 -18.07
CA ASN A 59 8.96 13.69 -19.44
C ASN A 59 9.92 14.84 -19.77
N GLU A 60 10.33 15.64 -18.79
CA GLU A 60 11.38 16.64 -19.01
C GLU A 60 12.70 15.96 -19.30
N THR A 61 13.50 16.58 -20.17
CA THR A 61 14.84 16.10 -20.51
C THR A 61 15.90 17.14 -20.12
N MET A 62 17.02 16.66 -19.65
CA MET A 62 18.20 17.50 -19.34
C MET A 62 19.45 16.89 -19.96
N LYS A 63 20.21 17.72 -20.66
CA LYS A 63 21.49 17.31 -21.24
C LYS A 63 22.62 17.58 -20.24
N ILE A 64 23.35 16.53 -19.87
CA ILE A 64 24.52 16.61 -19.00
C ILE A 64 25.71 16.00 -19.75
N GLY A 65 26.63 16.85 -20.18
CA GLY A 65 27.73 16.43 -21.04
C GLY A 65 27.21 15.88 -22.37
N ASN A 66 27.52 14.62 -22.65
CA ASN A 66 27.10 13.89 -23.85
C ASN A 66 25.90 12.94 -23.58
N LYS A 67 25.26 13.06 -22.43
CA LYS A 67 24.12 12.22 -22.03
C LYS A 67 22.85 13.05 -21.90
N THR A 68 21.74 12.46 -22.28
CA THR A 68 20.38 13.01 -22.10
C THR A 68 19.67 12.21 -21.03
N LEU A 69 19.32 12.89 -19.93
CA LEU A 69 18.48 12.33 -18.87
C LEU A 69 17.03 12.70 -19.17
N ARG A 70 16.15 11.72 -19.20
CA ARG A 70 14.69 11.90 -19.23
C ARG A 70 14.11 11.49 -17.90
N PHE A 71 13.29 12.38 -17.32
CA PHE A 71 12.67 12.16 -16.01
C PHE A 71 11.23 11.69 -16.17
N LEU A 72 10.88 10.54 -15.58
CA LEU A 72 9.57 9.96 -15.63
C LEU A 72 8.96 10.02 -14.23
N SER A 73 8.01 10.92 -14.01
CA SER A 73 7.32 11.00 -12.72
C SER A 73 6.41 9.79 -12.53
N VAL A 74 6.61 9.06 -11.43
CA VAL A 74 5.88 7.84 -11.07
C VAL A 74 5.43 7.91 -9.60
N PRO A 75 4.59 8.88 -9.24
CA PRO A 75 4.20 9.11 -7.85
C PRO A 75 3.50 7.89 -7.27
N ASN A 76 3.74 7.65 -5.98
CA ASN A 76 3.28 6.48 -5.22
C ASN A 76 3.92 5.14 -5.66
N LEU A 77 5.18 5.21 -6.12
CA LEU A 77 6.03 4.02 -6.30
C LEU A 77 7.34 4.11 -5.50
N HIS A 78 7.33 3.95 -4.11
CA HIS A 78 6.06 3.80 -3.37
C HIS A 78 5.66 5.08 -2.63
N TRP A 79 6.45 6.18 -2.70
CA TRP A 79 6.16 7.49 -2.13
C TRP A 79 5.70 8.49 -3.21
N PRO A 80 5.08 9.63 -2.80
CA PRO A 80 4.51 10.58 -3.74
C PRO A 80 5.55 11.36 -4.57
N ASP A 81 6.82 11.36 -4.15
CA ASP A 81 7.94 12.08 -4.77
C ASP A 81 8.67 11.31 -5.85
N THR A 82 8.41 10.01 -5.97
CA THR A 82 9.19 9.08 -6.81
C THR A 82 9.17 9.44 -8.29
N MET A 83 10.34 9.40 -8.90
CA MET A 83 10.54 9.44 -10.35
C MET A 83 11.55 8.38 -10.80
N TYR A 84 11.52 8.03 -12.06
CA TYR A 84 12.59 7.28 -12.72
C TYR A 84 13.44 8.24 -13.55
N THR A 85 14.72 7.90 -13.72
CA THR A 85 15.64 8.62 -14.61
C THR A 85 16.10 7.68 -15.70
N TYR A 86 15.80 8.03 -16.96
CA TYR A 86 16.24 7.27 -18.13
C TYR A 86 17.39 7.97 -18.83
N ILE A 87 18.50 7.27 -19.03
CA ILE A 87 19.69 7.74 -19.74
C ILE A 87 19.56 7.25 -21.18
N GLU A 88 19.18 8.14 -22.10
CA GLU A 88 18.76 7.79 -23.45
C GLU A 88 19.83 7.07 -24.27
N GLU A 89 21.06 7.59 -24.28
CA GLU A 89 22.16 7.06 -25.07
C GLU A 89 22.66 5.69 -24.59
N GLU A 90 22.48 5.39 -23.31
CA GLU A 90 22.90 4.11 -22.70
C GLU A 90 21.70 3.13 -22.57
N GLN A 91 20.48 3.61 -22.77
CA GLN A 91 19.25 2.83 -22.56
C GLN A 91 19.15 2.27 -21.13
N ILE A 92 19.62 3.05 -20.15
CA ILE A 92 19.63 2.69 -18.73
C ILE A 92 18.49 3.39 -18.01
N LEU A 93 17.69 2.63 -17.27
CA LEU A 93 16.62 3.14 -16.42
C LEU A 93 17.02 3.01 -14.95
N VAL A 94 17.03 4.12 -14.21
CA VAL A 94 17.24 4.16 -12.76
C VAL A 94 15.89 4.29 -12.08
N THR A 95 15.48 3.29 -11.30
CA THR A 95 14.09 3.14 -10.85
C THR A 95 13.90 3.29 -9.33
N CYS A 96 14.97 3.44 -8.56
CA CYS A 96 14.89 3.36 -7.11
C CYS A 96 14.27 2.01 -6.66
N ASP A 97 13.17 2.02 -5.91
CA ASP A 97 12.58 0.81 -5.31
C ASP A 97 11.87 -0.11 -6.30
N SER A 98 11.36 0.43 -7.40
CA SER A 98 10.68 -0.43 -8.38
C SER A 98 11.66 -1.43 -9.00
N PHE A 99 11.20 -2.67 -9.13
CA PHE A 99 11.98 -3.83 -9.56
C PHE A 99 13.06 -4.30 -8.58
N GLY A 100 13.08 -3.74 -7.37
CA GLY A 100 14.02 -4.07 -6.31
C GLY A 100 13.82 -5.46 -5.70
N SER A 101 14.80 -5.87 -4.91
CA SER A 101 14.74 -7.08 -4.07
C SER A 101 15.66 -6.94 -2.87
N HIS A 102 15.32 -7.56 -1.74
CA HIS A 102 16.25 -7.72 -0.62
C HIS A 102 17.08 -9.00 -0.80
N TYR A 103 17.86 -9.02 -1.88
CA TYR A 103 18.73 -10.14 -2.23
C TYR A 103 20.18 -9.69 -2.29
N GLY A 104 21.02 -10.27 -1.44
CA GLY A 104 22.45 -10.00 -1.37
C GLY A 104 23.28 -11.17 -1.89
N PHE A 105 24.32 -10.88 -2.68
CA PHE A 105 25.28 -11.86 -3.17
C PHE A 105 26.64 -11.18 -3.45
N HIS A 106 27.63 -11.91 -3.97
CA HIS A 106 29.01 -11.40 -4.13
C HIS A 106 29.23 -10.49 -5.35
N ASP A 107 28.22 -10.34 -6.21
CA ASP A 107 28.28 -9.49 -7.42
C ASP A 107 27.17 -8.44 -7.38
N ILE A 108 27.08 -7.61 -8.39
CA ILE A 108 26.05 -6.56 -8.53
C ILE A 108 25.09 -6.79 -9.70
N LEU A 109 25.42 -7.68 -10.65
CA LEU A 109 24.64 -7.89 -11.86
C LEU A 109 23.72 -9.10 -11.74
N LEU A 110 22.49 -8.97 -12.19
CA LEU A 110 21.52 -10.06 -12.19
C LEU A 110 21.99 -11.27 -13.00
N SER A 111 22.69 -11.04 -14.11
CA SER A 111 23.29 -12.10 -14.93
C SER A 111 24.28 -13.00 -14.18
N LYS A 112 24.74 -12.59 -12.99
CA LYS A 112 25.66 -13.32 -12.13
C LYS A 112 24.96 -14.08 -11.01
N VAL A 113 23.65 -13.95 -10.87
CA VAL A 113 22.87 -14.68 -9.86
C VAL A 113 22.82 -16.16 -10.23
N THR A 114 23.30 -17.01 -9.33
CA THR A 114 23.33 -18.46 -9.50
C THR A 114 22.17 -19.19 -8.82
N GLN A 115 21.61 -18.59 -7.76
CA GLN A 115 20.47 -19.14 -7.00
C GLN A 115 19.18 -18.42 -7.43
N TRP A 116 18.72 -18.78 -8.63
CA TRP A 116 17.60 -18.08 -9.26
C TRP A 116 16.30 -18.14 -8.44
N ASP A 117 15.95 -19.30 -7.90
CA ASP A 117 14.72 -19.49 -7.12
C ASP A 117 14.73 -18.64 -5.83
N ASP A 118 15.90 -18.48 -5.21
CA ASP A 118 16.06 -17.63 -4.03
C ASP A 118 15.86 -16.16 -4.38
N TYR A 119 16.43 -15.73 -5.51
CA TYR A 119 16.24 -14.39 -6.02
C TYR A 119 14.76 -14.09 -6.33
N VAL A 120 14.08 -15.01 -7.03
CA VAL A 120 12.66 -14.87 -7.35
C VAL A 120 11.81 -14.75 -6.09
N ARG A 121 12.08 -15.58 -5.06
CA ARG A 121 11.38 -15.49 -3.77
C ARG A 121 11.63 -14.16 -3.08
N ALA A 122 12.87 -13.69 -3.06
CA ALA A 122 13.23 -12.40 -2.45
C ALA A 122 12.58 -11.22 -3.19
N THR A 123 12.56 -11.27 -4.52
CA THR A 123 11.89 -10.25 -5.35
C THR A 123 10.39 -10.26 -5.15
N LYS A 124 9.76 -11.43 -5.07
CA LYS A 124 8.33 -11.55 -4.79
C LYS A 124 7.99 -11.01 -3.39
N TYR A 125 8.78 -11.36 -2.38
CA TYR A 125 8.61 -10.85 -1.03
C TYR A 125 8.73 -9.31 -0.98
N TYR A 126 9.74 -8.76 -1.67
CA TYR A 126 9.94 -7.32 -1.79
C TYR A 126 8.74 -6.66 -2.47
N PHE A 127 8.32 -7.19 -3.62
CA PHE A 127 7.14 -6.70 -4.33
C PHE A 127 5.90 -6.66 -3.44
N ASP A 128 5.59 -7.75 -2.73
CA ASP A 128 4.37 -7.86 -1.92
C ASP A 128 4.32 -6.82 -0.80
N ASN A 129 5.48 -6.51 -0.20
CA ASN A 129 5.54 -5.61 0.95
C ASN A 129 5.74 -4.13 0.58
N ILE A 130 6.47 -3.84 -0.50
CA ILE A 130 6.82 -2.46 -0.88
C ILE A 130 5.95 -1.95 -2.02
N ILE A 131 5.80 -2.72 -3.09
CA ILE A 131 5.08 -2.30 -4.31
C ILE A 131 3.62 -2.78 -4.32
N GLY A 132 3.34 -3.93 -3.71
CA GLY A 132 2.03 -4.57 -3.72
C GLY A 132 0.85 -3.67 -3.31
N PRO A 133 0.98 -2.80 -2.29
CA PRO A 133 -0.04 -1.82 -1.94
C PRO A 133 -0.31 -0.78 -3.06
N PHE A 134 0.61 -0.65 -4.02
CA PHE A 134 0.62 0.38 -5.05
C PHE A 134 0.44 -0.18 -6.47
N LYS A 135 -0.06 -1.41 -6.63
CA LYS A 135 -0.27 -2.09 -7.92
C LYS A 135 -0.87 -1.22 -9.04
N PRO A 136 -1.92 -0.38 -8.80
CA PRO A 136 -2.47 0.47 -9.85
C PRO A 136 -1.49 1.53 -10.39
N PHE A 137 -0.56 2.00 -9.54
CA PHE A 137 0.49 2.94 -9.94
C PHE A 137 1.59 2.20 -10.68
N MET A 138 1.96 0.99 -10.21
CA MET A 138 2.96 0.15 -10.88
C MET A 138 2.51 -0.26 -12.28
N SER A 139 1.26 -0.64 -12.49
CA SER A 139 0.72 -0.96 -13.82
C SER A 139 0.85 0.22 -14.79
N LYS A 140 0.61 1.46 -14.32
CA LYS A 140 0.80 2.66 -15.15
C LYS A 140 2.27 2.92 -15.47
N ALA A 141 3.17 2.69 -14.51
CA ALA A 141 4.59 2.84 -14.72
C ALA A 141 5.12 1.78 -15.70
N LEU A 142 4.68 0.52 -15.57
CA LEU A 142 5.03 -0.57 -16.49
C LEU A 142 4.67 -0.23 -17.95
N ALA A 143 3.48 0.30 -18.19
CA ALA A 143 3.07 0.72 -19.53
C ALA A 143 4.05 1.74 -20.13
N ARG A 144 4.56 2.69 -19.34
CA ARG A 144 5.56 3.68 -19.78
C ARG A 144 6.95 3.08 -19.95
N VAL A 145 7.35 2.18 -19.07
CA VAL A 145 8.66 1.51 -19.11
C VAL A 145 8.77 0.63 -20.37
N ARG A 146 7.67 -0.02 -20.77
CA ARG A 146 7.63 -0.83 -22.01
C ARG A 146 7.77 -0.03 -23.30
N GLU A 147 7.61 1.30 -23.27
CA GLU A 147 7.83 2.18 -24.41
C GLU A 147 9.33 2.54 -24.59
N LEU A 148 10.19 2.15 -23.61
CA LEU A 148 11.62 2.45 -23.63
C LEU A 148 12.43 1.28 -24.17
N ASP A 149 13.48 1.60 -24.94
CA ASP A 149 14.53 0.63 -25.22
C ASP A 149 15.42 0.48 -24.00
N LEU A 150 15.50 -0.72 -23.44
CA LEU A 150 16.21 -0.97 -22.17
C LEU A 150 17.37 -1.94 -22.36
N SER A 151 18.56 -1.50 -22.02
CA SER A 151 19.74 -2.36 -21.86
C SER A 151 19.97 -2.76 -20.40
N MET A 152 19.49 -1.94 -19.46
CA MET A 152 19.71 -2.14 -18.03
C MET A 152 18.67 -1.40 -17.18
N ILE A 153 18.32 -1.99 -16.02
CA ILE A 153 17.54 -1.31 -14.96
C ILE A 153 18.40 -1.27 -13.70
N CYS A 154 18.68 -0.06 -13.20
CA CYS A 154 19.39 0.17 -11.94
C CYS A 154 18.38 0.41 -10.82
N THR A 155 18.27 -0.56 -9.93
CA THR A 155 17.36 -0.52 -8.77
C THR A 155 18.04 0.08 -7.54
N GLY A 156 17.27 0.54 -6.56
CA GLY A 156 17.78 0.98 -5.26
C GLY A 156 18.20 -0.17 -4.35
N HIS A 157 17.56 -1.34 -4.51
CA HIS A 157 17.78 -2.54 -3.71
C HIS A 157 17.97 -3.77 -4.59
N GLY A 158 18.93 -4.63 -4.24
CA GLY A 158 19.21 -5.87 -4.94
C GLY A 158 20.09 -5.70 -6.19
N PRO A 159 20.13 -6.71 -7.07
CA PRO A 159 20.97 -6.68 -8.27
C PRO A 159 20.53 -5.65 -9.28
N VAL A 160 21.51 -5.07 -10.00
CA VAL A 160 21.25 -4.36 -11.25
C VAL A 160 20.78 -5.34 -12.31
N ILE A 161 19.69 -5.03 -12.97
CA ILE A 161 19.04 -5.90 -13.95
C ILE A 161 19.67 -5.64 -15.32
N ASP A 162 20.68 -6.41 -15.65
CA ASP A 162 21.42 -6.39 -16.94
C ASP A 162 21.01 -7.53 -17.86
N ASP A 163 20.21 -8.46 -17.36
CA ASP A 163 19.65 -9.61 -18.07
C ASP A 163 18.20 -9.82 -17.64
N LYS A 164 17.43 -10.58 -18.40
CA LYS A 164 16.04 -10.93 -18.06
C LYS A 164 15.09 -9.76 -17.83
N ILE A 165 15.36 -8.61 -18.45
CA ILE A 165 14.51 -7.41 -18.34
C ILE A 165 13.06 -7.74 -18.71
N SER A 166 12.83 -8.42 -19.83
CA SER A 166 11.49 -8.80 -20.26
C SER A 166 10.78 -9.69 -19.22
N TRP A 167 11.50 -10.67 -18.67
CA TRP A 167 10.97 -11.50 -17.57
C TRP A 167 10.56 -10.65 -16.35
N MET A 168 11.38 -9.69 -15.97
CA MET A 168 11.08 -8.81 -14.83
C MET A 168 9.80 -7.98 -15.09
N LEU A 169 9.68 -7.39 -16.28
CA LEU A 169 8.50 -6.60 -16.67
C LEU A 169 7.24 -7.47 -16.72
N ASP A 170 7.33 -8.66 -17.33
CA ASP A 170 6.21 -9.61 -17.45
C ASP A 170 5.77 -10.10 -16.06
N THR A 171 6.73 -10.41 -15.18
CA THR A 171 6.49 -10.86 -13.81
C THR A 171 5.80 -9.77 -12.97
N TYR A 172 6.26 -8.52 -13.07
CA TYR A 172 5.63 -7.40 -12.38
C TYR A 172 4.22 -7.11 -12.91
N GLU A 173 4.00 -7.26 -14.21
CA GLU A 173 2.66 -7.11 -14.83
C GLU A 173 1.71 -8.20 -14.33
N GLU A 174 2.16 -9.47 -14.28
CA GLU A 174 1.41 -10.58 -13.68
C GLU A 174 1.07 -10.28 -12.20
N TRP A 175 2.05 -9.87 -11.39
CA TRP A 175 1.84 -9.59 -9.98
C TRP A 175 0.96 -8.35 -9.73
N CYS A 176 0.93 -7.40 -10.65
CA CYS A 176 0.03 -6.25 -10.60
C CYS A 176 -1.39 -6.60 -11.00
N THR A 177 -1.60 -7.70 -11.73
CA THR A 177 -2.92 -8.14 -12.14
C THR A 177 -3.73 -8.54 -10.93
N VAL A 178 -4.81 -7.81 -10.65
CA VAL A 178 -5.73 -8.09 -9.54
C VAL A 178 -6.98 -8.74 -10.11
N VAL A 179 -7.12 -10.02 -9.88
CA VAL A 179 -8.34 -10.76 -10.21
C VAL A 179 -9.17 -10.89 -8.94
N ASN A 180 -10.38 -10.32 -8.93
CA ASN A 180 -11.30 -10.52 -7.82
C ASN A 180 -11.77 -11.98 -7.82
N PRO A 181 -11.46 -12.78 -6.78
CA PRO A 181 -11.87 -14.18 -6.72
C PRO A 181 -13.36 -14.36 -6.42
N ASN A 182 -14.06 -13.30 -6.03
CA ASN A 182 -15.46 -13.35 -5.67
C ASN A 182 -16.34 -13.29 -6.94
N PRO A 183 -17.21 -14.29 -7.20
CA PRO A 183 -18.06 -14.32 -8.39
C PRO A 183 -19.23 -13.35 -8.32
N LYS A 184 -19.52 -12.82 -7.14
CA LYS A 184 -20.60 -11.88 -6.84
C LYS A 184 -20.22 -10.89 -5.75
N LYS A 185 -21.06 -9.89 -5.51
CA LYS A 185 -20.85 -8.93 -4.42
C LYS A 185 -20.65 -9.68 -3.10
N THR A 186 -19.63 -9.27 -2.36
CA THR A 186 -19.20 -9.94 -1.14
C THR A 186 -19.11 -8.97 0.02
N VAL A 187 -19.70 -9.34 1.15
CA VAL A 187 -19.60 -8.61 2.41
C VAL A 187 -18.86 -9.48 3.44
N ILE A 188 -17.84 -8.92 4.05
CA ILE A 188 -17.05 -9.58 5.09
C ILE A 188 -17.42 -8.98 6.45
N ILE A 189 -17.70 -9.84 7.42
CA ILE A 189 -18.09 -9.47 8.78
C ILE A 189 -17.06 -10.05 9.77
N PRO A 190 -15.90 -9.41 9.97
CA PRO A 190 -14.99 -9.80 11.03
C PRO A 190 -15.55 -9.32 12.38
N TYR A 191 -15.61 -10.20 13.36
CA TYR A 191 -16.12 -9.83 14.68
C TYR A 191 -15.36 -10.52 15.81
N VAL A 192 -15.46 -9.95 17.00
CA VAL A 192 -15.09 -10.58 18.27
C VAL A 192 -16.31 -10.59 19.19
N SER A 193 -16.50 -11.66 19.95
CA SER A 193 -17.62 -11.76 20.87
C SER A 193 -17.20 -12.39 22.20
N ALA A 194 -17.31 -11.62 23.31
CA ALA A 194 -16.93 -12.12 24.65
C ALA A 194 -18.05 -12.98 25.29
N TYR A 195 -19.32 -12.60 25.14
CA TYR A 195 -20.46 -13.25 25.75
C TYR A 195 -21.51 -13.77 24.73
N GLY A 196 -21.12 -13.90 23.48
CA GLY A 196 -22.02 -14.33 22.40
C GLY A 196 -22.94 -13.23 21.86
N TYR A 197 -23.01 -12.04 22.47
CA TYR A 197 -23.98 -11.00 22.07
C TYR A 197 -23.61 -10.36 20.73
N THR A 198 -22.34 -9.99 20.54
CA THR A 198 -21.86 -9.47 19.27
C THR A 198 -21.95 -10.52 18.16
N ALA A 199 -21.69 -11.80 18.47
CA ALA A 199 -21.86 -12.90 17.52
C ALA A 199 -23.32 -13.03 17.04
N GLN A 200 -24.30 -12.92 17.95
CA GLN A 200 -25.73 -12.92 17.57
C GLN A 200 -26.07 -11.77 16.62
N LEU A 201 -25.54 -10.57 16.87
CA LEU A 201 -25.70 -9.43 15.97
C LEU A 201 -25.06 -9.69 14.60
N ALA A 202 -23.84 -10.25 14.56
CA ALA A 202 -23.17 -10.60 13.31
C ALA A 202 -24.00 -11.54 12.45
N GLN A 203 -24.56 -12.60 13.06
CA GLN A 203 -25.40 -13.57 12.34
C GLN A 203 -26.68 -12.91 11.81
N LYS A 204 -27.35 -12.08 12.62
CA LYS A 204 -28.55 -11.40 12.18
C LYS A 204 -28.33 -10.38 11.08
N ILE A 205 -27.27 -9.63 11.14
CA ILE A 205 -26.84 -8.73 10.07
C ILE A 205 -26.55 -9.53 8.79
N ALA A 206 -25.84 -10.66 8.91
CA ALA A 206 -25.54 -11.52 7.77
C ALA A 206 -26.82 -12.11 7.13
N GLU A 207 -27.77 -12.61 7.92
CA GLU A 207 -29.08 -13.06 7.45
C GLU A 207 -29.79 -11.95 6.68
N GLY A 208 -29.77 -10.77 7.27
CA GLY A 208 -30.33 -9.61 6.68
C GLY A 208 -29.74 -9.25 5.32
N ILE A 209 -28.43 -9.16 5.18
CA ILE A 209 -27.76 -8.86 3.93
C ILE A 209 -28.07 -9.92 2.88
N LYS A 210 -28.01 -11.20 3.22
CA LYS A 210 -28.39 -12.31 2.32
C LYS A 210 -29.83 -12.21 1.82
N ALA A 211 -30.76 -11.78 2.66
CA ALA A 211 -32.17 -11.59 2.27
C ALA A 211 -32.37 -10.37 1.36
N SER A 212 -31.43 -9.42 1.28
CA SER A 212 -31.57 -8.21 0.46
C SER A 212 -31.17 -8.38 -1.02
N GLY A 213 -30.50 -9.48 -1.37
CA GLY A 213 -30.05 -9.74 -2.74
C GLY A 213 -29.09 -10.92 -2.85
N ASP A 214 -28.59 -11.16 -4.06
CA ASP A 214 -27.57 -12.18 -4.29
C ASP A 214 -26.20 -11.69 -3.85
N ILE A 215 -25.96 -11.68 -2.54
CA ILE A 215 -24.74 -11.20 -1.89
C ILE A 215 -24.13 -12.37 -1.10
N ASP A 216 -22.84 -12.62 -1.32
CA ASP A 216 -22.07 -13.53 -0.47
C ASP A 216 -21.70 -12.83 0.83
N VAL A 217 -21.96 -13.47 1.98
CA VAL A 217 -21.66 -12.90 3.30
C VAL A 217 -20.88 -13.90 4.10
N ARG A 218 -19.67 -13.51 4.49
CA ARG A 218 -18.74 -14.31 5.28
C ARG A 218 -18.53 -13.67 6.64
N CYS A 219 -18.76 -14.45 7.71
CA CYS A 219 -18.56 -14.02 9.08
C CYS A 219 -17.32 -14.70 9.65
N TYR A 220 -16.44 -13.95 10.28
CA TYR A 220 -15.20 -14.43 10.88
C TYR A 220 -15.14 -14.05 12.36
N ASP A 221 -15.12 -15.06 13.26
CA ASP A 221 -14.73 -14.83 14.64
C ASP A 221 -13.22 -14.66 14.69
N MET A 222 -12.76 -13.46 14.98
CA MET A 222 -11.35 -13.10 14.97
C MET A 222 -10.54 -13.67 16.14
N VAL A 223 -11.19 -14.39 17.06
CA VAL A 223 -10.47 -15.19 18.08
C VAL A 223 -9.95 -16.50 17.46
N GLU A 224 -10.64 -17.03 16.46
CA GLU A 224 -10.36 -18.34 15.84
C GLU A 224 -9.84 -18.21 14.41
N ALA A 225 -10.21 -17.15 13.69
CA ALA A 225 -9.89 -16.98 12.29
C ALA A 225 -8.44 -16.62 12.04
N ASP A 226 -7.89 -17.11 10.92
CA ASP A 226 -6.59 -16.68 10.42
C ASP A 226 -6.67 -15.21 9.92
N GLN A 227 -6.00 -14.33 10.64
CA GLN A 227 -6.00 -12.89 10.36
C GLN A 227 -5.46 -12.57 8.95
N ALA A 228 -4.43 -13.27 8.49
CA ALA A 228 -3.83 -13.02 7.18
C ALA A 228 -4.83 -13.33 6.06
N LYS A 229 -5.54 -14.46 6.16
CA LYS A 229 -6.61 -14.81 5.23
C LYS A 229 -7.74 -13.80 5.24
N VAL A 230 -8.18 -13.35 6.42
CA VAL A 230 -9.25 -12.36 6.51
C VAL A 230 -8.82 -11.03 5.89
N LEU A 231 -7.59 -10.58 6.12
CA LEU A 231 -7.03 -9.36 5.50
C LEU A 231 -7.00 -9.46 3.97
N GLU A 232 -6.61 -10.60 3.42
CA GLU A 232 -6.67 -10.84 1.97
C GLU A 232 -8.11 -10.70 1.44
N GLU A 233 -9.08 -11.35 2.08
CA GLU A 233 -10.48 -11.28 1.67
C GLU A 233 -11.07 -9.85 1.80
N LEU A 234 -10.68 -9.08 2.82
CA LEU A 234 -11.05 -7.67 2.95
C LEU A 234 -10.61 -6.84 1.73
N GLY A 235 -9.49 -7.20 1.11
CA GLY A 235 -9.01 -6.57 -0.12
C GLY A 235 -10.00 -6.67 -1.29
N PHE A 236 -10.78 -7.76 -1.35
CA PHE A 236 -11.75 -8.04 -2.43
C PHE A 236 -13.21 -7.81 -2.03
N ALA A 237 -13.48 -7.44 -0.78
CA ALA A 237 -14.83 -7.19 -0.31
C ALA A 237 -15.42 -5.89 -0.89
N ASP A 238 -16.72 -5.90 -1.21
CA ASP A 238 -17.51 -4.71 -1.56
C ASP A 238 -17.95 -3.95 -0.31
N GLY A 239 -18.20 -4.68 0.80
CA GLY A 239 -18.57 -4.11 2.09
C GLY A 239 -17.91 -4.83 3.26
N ILE A 240 -17.61 -4.09 4.32
CA ILE A 240 -16.95 -4.61 5.52
C ILE A 240 -17.67 -4.12 6.77
N LEU A 241 -18.09 -5.04 7.65
CA LEU A 241 -18.78 -4.69 8.89
C LEU A 241 -18.00 -5.25 10.09
N PHE A 242 -17.39 -4.38 10.87
CA PHE A 242 -16.57 -4.77 12.01
C PHE A 242 -17.41 -4.92 13.28
N GLY A 243 -17.40 -6.13 13.87
CA GLY A 243 -18.13 -6.44 15.10
C GLY A 243 -17.23 -6.46 16.34
N THR A 244 -17.53 -5.64 17.36
CA THR A 244 -16.76 -5.63 18.61
C THR A 244 -17.65 -5.27 19.81
N PRO A 245 -17.53 -5.98 20.95
CA PRO A 245 -18.06 -5.46 22.20
C PRO A 245 -17.20 -4.31 22.69
N THR A 246 -17.73 -3.52 23.62
CA THR A 246 -16.94 -2.54 24.37
C THR A 246 -16.51 -3.16 25.70
N ILE A 247 -15.20 -3.28 25.92
CA ILE A 247 -14.60 -3.73 27.18
C ILE A 247 -13.51 -2.73 27.57
N VAL A 248 -13.53 -2.28 28.82
CA VAL A 248 -12.60 -1.24 29.34
C VAL A 248 -12.63 0.04 28.49
N GLY A 249 -13.83 0.44 28.03
CA GLY A 249 -14.05 1.64 27.21
C GLY A 249 -13.54 1.54 25.75
N GLU A 250 -13.17 0.33 25.28
CA GLU A 250 -12.48 0.17 24.01
C GLU A 250 -13.04 -0.98 23.16
N ALA A 251 -12.80 -0.93 21.84
CA ALA A 251 -12.94 -2.07 20.96
C ALA A 251 -11.89 -3.14 21.27
N LEU A 252 -12.19 -4.41 21.04
CA LEU A 252 -11.24 -5.46 21.33
C LEU A 252 -10.09 -5.52 20.32
N LYS A 253 -8.93 -5.89 20.84
CA LYS A 253 -7.66 -5.89 20.10
C LYS A 253 -7.69 -6.57 18.71
N PRO A 254 -8.31 -7.76 18.51
CA PRO A 254 -8.32 -8.38 17.18
C PRO A 254 -8.97 -7.50 16.10
N ILE A 255 -9.97 -6.68 16.45
CA ILE A 255 -10.58 -5.74 15.51
C ILE A 255 -9.68 -4.54 15.27
N TRP A 256 -8.99 -4.04 16.29
CA TRP A 256 -7.96 -3.02 16.12
C TRP A 256 -6.83 -3.52 15.22
N ASP A 257 -6.33 -4.73 15.43
CA ASP A 257 -5.26 -5.32 14.62
C ASP A 257 -5.65 -5.37 13.13
N LEU A 258 -6.88 -5.78 12.80
CA LEU A 258 -7.38 -5.72 11.42
C LEU A 258 -7.39 -4.28 10.88
N THR A 259 -7.98 -3.34 11.62
CA THR A 259 -8.14 -1.96 11.14
C THR A 259 -6.82 -1.20 11.04
N THR A 260 -5.80 -1.59 11.81
CA THR A 260 -4.43 -1.03 11.70
C THR A 260 -3.61 -1.66 10.60
N SER A 261 -3.97 -2.87 10.16
CA SER A 261 -3.34 -3.58 9.03
C SER A 261 -3.93 -3.19 7.66
N ILE A 262 -5.02 -2.41 7.65
CA ILE A 262 -5.66 -1.92 6.43
C ILE A 262 -5.03 -0.58 5.99
N PHE A 263 -4.73 -0.46 4.70
CA PHE A 263 -4.20 0.76 4.12
C PHE A 263 -5.26 1.53 3.31
N ALA A 264 -5.33 2.84 3.51
CA ALA A 264 -6.32 3.70 2.85
C ALA A 264 -6.19 3.71 1.32
N GLY A 265 -4.98 3.52 0.78
CA GLY A 265 -4.74 3.46 -0.67
C GLY A 265 -5.36 2.25 -1.35
N THR A 266 -5.53 1.13 -0.64
CA THR A 266 -6.08 -0.12 -1.18
C THR A 266 -7.54 -0.37 -0.76
N HIS A 267 -7.97 0.16 0.38
CA HIS A 267 -9.28 -0.10 0.97
C HIS A 267 -10.19 1.13 0.99
N GLY A 268 -9.65 2.32 0.72
CA GLY A 268 -10.43 3.56 0.64
C GLY A 268 -11.58 3.46 -0.38
N GLY A 269 -12.70 4.09 -0.06
CA GLY A 269 -13.90 4.05 -0.90
C GLY A 269 -14.78 2.82 -0.74
N LYS A 270 -14.31 1.73 -0.07
CA LYS A 270 -15.16 0.58 0.28
C LYS A 270 -16.24 0.99 1.28
N LEU A 271 -17.40 0.34 1.19
CA LEU A 271 -18.47 0.53 2.16
C LEU A 271 -18.09 -0.14 3.48
N ALA A 272 -18.24 0.56 4.58
CA ALA A 272 -17.88 0.03 5.88
C ALA A 272 -18.79 0.54 6.99
N SER A 273 -18.93 -0.25 8.06
CA SER A 273 -19.54 0.14 9.32
C SER A 273 -19.00 -0.69 10.48
N ALA A 274 -19.46 -0.37 11.69
CA ALA A 274 -19.15 -1.16 12.87
C ALA A 274 -20.40 -1.41 13.71
N PHE A 275 -20.41 -2.52 14.44
CA PHE A 275 -21.51 -2.90 15.34
C PHE A 275 -21.00 -3.60 16.60
N GLY A 276 -21.83 -3.65 17.64
CA GLY A 276 -21.46 -4.42 18.82
C GLY A 276 -22.35 -4.23 20.02
N SER A 277 -22.05 -5.01 21.06
CA SER A 277 -22.71 -4.95 22.35
C SER A 277 -21.86 -4.21 23.39
N TYR A 278 -22.48 -3.63 24.38
CA TYR A 278 -21.79 -2.94 25.47
C TYR A 278 -22.58 -3.01 26.78
N GLY A 279 -21.90 -2.79 27.92
CA GLY A 279 -22.53 -2.76 29.25
C GLY A 279 -22.97 -1.36 29.65
N TRP A 280 -22.07 -0.54 30.18
CA TRP A 280 -22.41 0.78 30.72
C TRP A 280 -22.07 1.96 29.77
N SER A 281 -20.97 1.89 29.05
CA SER A 281 -20.53 2.85 28.04
C SER A 281 -20.45 2.17 26.70
N GLY A 282 -20.11 2.69 25.63
CA GLY A 282 -20.21 2.00 24.34
C GLY A 282 -19.29 2.60 23.28
N GLU A 283 -18.06 2.90 23.68
CA GLU A 283 -17.07 3.63 22.91
C GLU A 283 -16.46 2.80 21.78
N GLY A 284 -16.40 1.48 21.93
CA GLY A 284 -15.71 0.61 20.98
C GLY A 284 -16.22 0.75 19.54
N VAL A 285 -17.52 0.80 19.32
CA VAL A 285 -18.07 1.01 17.96
C VAL A 285 -17.78 2.39 17.43
N PRO A 286 -18.00 3.51 18.12
CA PRO A 286 -17.55 4.84 17.71
C PRO A 286 -16.08 4.92 17.36
N HIS A 287 -15.20 4.31 18.14
CA HIS A 287 -13.76 4.31 17.86
C HIS A 287 -13.44 3.64 16.53
N ILE A 288 -14.04 2.48 16.26
CA ILE A 288 -13.86 1.80 14.96
C ILE A 288 -14.45 2.65 13.83
N ILE A 289 -15.63 3.23 13.98
CA ILE A 289 -16.23 4.13 12.98
C ILE A 289 -15.27 5.29 12.63
N GLU A 290 -14.66 5.90 13.63
CA GLU A 290 -13.70 6.98 13.39
C GLU A 290 -12.44 6.47 12.67
N ARG A 291 -11.94 5.30 13.04
CA ARG A 291 -10.83 4.66 12.33
C ARG A 291 -11.16 4.38 10.87
N LEU A 292 -12.36 3.89 10.55
CA LEU A 292 -12.80 3.63 9.17
C LEU A 292 -12.86 4.91 8.33
N LYS A 293 -13.26 6.06 8.92
CA LYS A 293 -13.21 7.37 8.27
C LYS A 293 -11.76 7.79 7.94
N GLN A 294 -10.81 7.59 8.88
CA GLN A 294 -9.39 7.85 8.65
C GLN A 294 -8.86 7.01 7.48
N LEU A 295 -9.38 5.80 7.30
CA LEU A 295 -9.07 4.92 6.17
C LEU A 295 -9.79 5.35 4.87
N ARG A 296 -10.48 6.49 4.87
CA ARG A 296 -11.20 7.03 3.70
C ARG A 296 -12.27 6.10 3.13
N MET A 297 -12.84 5.24 3.97
CA MET A 297 -13.95 4.38 3.58
C MET A 297 -15.27 5.18 3.52
N ARG A 298 -16.25 4.67 2.80
CA ARG A 298 -17.64 5.15 2.86
C ARG A 298 -18.31 4.55 4.09
N VAL A 299 -18.36 5.30 5.17
CA VAL A 299 -18.76 4.78 6.48
C VAL A 299 -20.23 5.03 6.74
N ALA A 300 -20.99 3.95 6.94
CA ALA A 300 -22.36 4.02 7.46
C ALA A 300 -22.36 4.10 9.00
N ASP A 301 -23.46 4.59 9.57
CA ASP A 301 -23.63 4.75 11.01
C ASP A 301 -23.45 3.42 11.75
N GLY A 302 -22.71 3.46 12.86
CA GLY A 302 -22.50 2.30 13.72
C GLY A 302 -23.78 1.83 14.42
N PHE A 303 -23.83 0.53 14.76
CA PHE A 303 -24.95 -0.09 15.47
C PHE A 303 -24.50 -0.62 16.84
N ARG A 304 -25.18 -0.19 17.89
CA ARG A 304 -24.84 -0.57 19.27
C ARG A 304 -26.05 -1.08 20.02
N VAL A 305 -25.87 -2.19 20.73
CA VAL A 305 -26.91 -2.77 21.61
C VAL A 305 -26.40 -2.87 23.03
N ARG A 306 -27.19 -2.41 23.98
CA ARG A 306 -26.84 -2.49 25.39
C ARG A 306 -27.15 -3.88 25.93
N PHE A 307 -26.13 -4.59 26.46
CA PHE A 307 -26.18 -5.96 26.96
C PHE A 307 -26.66 -6.96 25.91
N LYS A 308 -27.52 -7.89 26.27
CA LYS A 308 -28.07 -8.95 25.40
C LYS A 308 -29.04 -8.36 24.39
N PRO A 309 -28.88 -8.63 23.10
CA PRO A 309 -29.86 -8.24 22.08
C PRO A 309 -31.24 -8.84 22.37
N GLY A 310 -32.26 -7.99 22.48
CA GLY A 310 -33.65 -8.40 22.48
C GLY A 310 -34.18 -8.61 21.06
N GLU A 311 -35.41 -9.06 20.93
CA GLU A 311 -36.06 -9.34 19.63
C GLU A 311 -36.06 -8.09 18.74
N ASP A 312 -36.47 -6.93 19.27
CA ASP A 312 -36.49 -5.66 18.54
C ASP A 312 -35.06 -5.28 18.03
N ASN A 313 -34.02 -5.47 18.84
CA ASN A 313 -32.63 -5.19 18.42
C ASN A 313 -32.16 -6.12 17.30
N LEU A 314 -32.61 -7.37 17.30
CA LEU A 314 -32.29 -8.33 16.23
C LEU A 314 -33.09 -8.04 14.95
N ILE A 315 -34.30 -7.51 15.05
CA ILE A 315 -35.07 -6.98 13.91
C ILE A 315 -34.37 -5.75 13.34
N ASP A 316 -33.99 -4.78 14.19
CA ASP A 316 -33.22 -3.60 13.75
C ASP A 316 -31.92 -4.00 13.07
N ALA A 317 -31.19 -4.98 13.60
CA ALA A 317 -29.96 -5.50 13.00
C ALA A 317 -30.21 -6.13 11.62
N LEU A 318 -31.35 -6.83 11.47
CA LEU A 318 -31.81 -7.39 10.21
C LEU A 318 -32.17 -6.30 9.19
N ASP A 319 -32.84 -5.21 9.60
CA ASP A 319 -33.40 -4.17 8.72
C ASP A 319 -32.43 -3.10 8.30
N ARG A 320 -31.37 -2.83 9.09
CA ARG A 320 -30.33 -1.84 8.76
C ARG A 320 -29.58 -2.09 7.45
N LYS A 321 -29.66 -3.28 6.92
CA LYS A 321 -29.14 -3.70 5.63
C LYS A 321 -29.80 -3.05 4.41
N SER A 322 -31.13 -2.78 4.48
CA SER A 322 -31.94 -2.51 3.29
C SER A 322 -31.92 -1.07 2.81
N THR A 323 -31.49 -0.15 3.64
CA THR A 323 -31.64 1.30 3.36
C THR A 323 -30.34 2.02 2.97
N ARG A 324 -29.13 1.41 3.07
CA ARG A 324 -27.86 2.12 2.86
C ARG A 324 -26.72 1.31 2.22
N LEU A 325 -26.91 0.04 1.83
CA LEU A 325 -25.98 -0.77 1.02
C LEU A 325 -26.35 -0.76 -0.50
#